data_3a045f78dc617600b4d720f7b3aab45e
#
_entry.id   3a045f78dc617600b4d720f7b3aab45e
#
_cell.length_a   1.000
_cell.length_b   1.000
_cell.length_c   1.000
_cell.angle_alpha   90.00
_cell.angle_beta   90.00
_cell.angle_gamma   90.00
#
_symmetry.space_group_name_H-M   'P 1'
#
loop_
_entity.id
_entity.type
_entity.pdbx_description
1 polymer ?
#
loop_
_entity_poly.entity_id
_entity_poly.type
_entity_poly.pdbx_seq_one_letter_code
_entity_poly.pdbx_strand_id
1 'polypeptide(L)'
;MRRIPEQPMFGRRLRELRVARGLSQAELVGTDISAAYLSRLESGARPPTERVLSLLCDRLGVSPSEFLAPVSSPLAQALATVATVGDSPQTAVILEDALRRDSEGDVVLRWQVLWLLARCYQVQGRADDELRALRDLVALSDEIDLPDIQARSQVRLARKLRGSGELADARVAAGRGLELATEYKLSFRDVVEATLTLISIDAETGQLADARRRADQLTRSLSEGAEGPLADMISTRLQVEVLWTAAGVAVRQGDRAGTAELLQQALRSMPSNEDPVLWMRLRLAAASMYLQMDPRDTAGARRCLDEAASAATLVGMPLHQLEVLLLQCQLAFHEGRFDDARALSDRLGERPEGMGRRDQVALEILRNQMAIVAGDRAAAQGAMERIAKEARESGNVEVAAEAWRALAESLAVANGVTRG
;
A
#
# COMPACT_ATOMS: atom_id res chain seq x y z
N MET A 1 -53.13 -1.29 -0.31
CA MET A 1 -52.51 -1.30 1.04
C MET A 1 -51.09 -0.88 0.94
N ARG A 2 -50.70 0.26 1.51
CA ARG A 2 -49.29 0.70 1.56
C ARG A 2 -48.56 -0.16 2.56
N ARG A 3 -47.53 -0.87 2.13
CA ARG A 3 -46.73 -1.74 2.99
C ARG A 3 -45.94 -0.89 3.98
N ILE A 4 -46.19 -1.05 5.28
CA ILE A 4 -45.37 -0.44 6.32
C ILE A 4 -43.98 -1.12 6.28
N PRO A 5 -42.85 -0.37 6.35
CA PRO A 5 -41.53 -0.99 6.35
C PRO A 5 -41.38 -1.96 7.51
N GLU A 6 -40.74 -3.10 7.25
CA GLU A 6 -40.46 -4.09 8.28
C GLU A 6 -39.35 -3.61 9.23
N GLN A 7 -39.35 -4.10 10.46
CA GLN A 7 -38.27 -3.85 11.40
C GLN A 7 -37.03 -4.66 11.00
N PRO A 8 -35.83 -4.15 11.24
CA PRO A 8 -35.47 -2.93 11.99
C PRO A 8 -35.42 -1.62 11.17
N MET A 9 -35.69 -1.67 9.87
CA MET A 9 -35.56 -0.51 8.97
C MET A 9 -36.47 0.66 9.35
N PHE A 10 -37.70 0.38 9.76
CA PHE A 10 -38.62 1.42 10.21
C PHE A 10 -38.07 2.18 11.41
N GLY A 11 -37.55 1.46 12.40
CA GLY A 11 -37.02 2.05 13.65
C GLY A 11 -35.82 2.95 13.40
N ARG A 12 -34.90 2.50 12.55
CA ARG A 12 -33.74 3.32 12.13
C ARG A 12 -34.19 4.60 11.44
N ARG A 13 -35.10 4.48 10.49
CA ARG A 13 -35.61 5.64 9.75
C ARG A 13 -36.36 6.64 10.62
N LEU A 14 -37.13 6.14 11.60
CA LEU A 14 -37.82 6.96 12.58
C LEU A 14 -36.80 7.79 13.40
N ARG A 15 -35.74 7.16 13.89
CA ARG A 15 -34.67 7.84 14.65
C ARG A 15 -33.95 8.89 13.79
N GLU A 16 -33.64 8.60 12.54
CA GLU A 16 -33.03 9.56 11.62
C GLU A 16 -33.89 10.78 11.40
N LEU A 17 -35.18 10.58 11.07
CA LEU A 17 -36.12 11.65 10.85
C LEU A 17 -36.31 12.53 12.11
N ARG A 18 -36.31 11.93 13.28
CA ARG A 18 -36.36 12.66 14.57
C ARG A 18 -35.10 13.48 14.81
N VAL A 19 -33.93 12.86 14.68
CA VAL A 19 -32.62 13.53 14.91
C VAL A 19 -32.41 14.65 13.90
N ALA A 20 -32.76 14.43 12.62
CA ALA A 20 -32.66 15.45 11.58
C ALA A 20 -33.52 16.71 11.88
N ARG A 21 -34.53 16.58 12.74
CA ARG A 21 -35.36 17.70 13.23
C ARG A 21 -34.94 18.24 14.58
N GLY A 22 -33.85 17.73 15.15
CA GLY A 22 -33.34 18.16 16.46
C GLY A 22 -34.23 17.76 17.65
N LEU A 23 -35.16 16.78 17.44
CA LEU A 23 -36.10 16.39 18.49
C LEU A 23 -35.53 15.29 19.39
N SER A 24 -35.72 15.44 20.71
CA SER A 24 -35.54 14.34 21.67
C SER A 24 -36.67 13.32 21.54
N GLN A 25 -36.49 12.11 22.08
CA GLN A 25 -37.57 11.12 22.16
C GLN A 25 -38.78 11.65 22.93
N ALA A 26 -38.55 12.40 24.03
CA ALA A 26 -39.61 12.98 24.86
C ALA A 26 -40.44 14.02 24.08
N GLU A 27 -39.83 14.85 23.27
CA GLU A 27 -40.51 15.86 22.44
C GLU A 27 -41.35 15.23 21.31
N LEU A 28 -40.87 14.13 20.73
CA LEU A 28 -41.62 13.43 19.68
C LEU A 28 -42.83 12.65 20.24
N VAL A 29 -42.78 12.19 21.48
CA VAL A 29 -43.79 11.32 22.09
C VAL A 29 -45.09 12.05 22.40
N GLY A 30 -45.06 13.29 22.91
CA GLY A 30 -46.25 13.99 23.38
C GLY A 30 -47.10 13.17 24.37
N THR A 31 -48.43 13.26 24.26
CA THR A 31 -49.37 12.58 25.14
C THR A 31 -49.88 11.24 24.63
N ASP A 32 -49.66 10.91 23.35
CA ASP A 32 -50.34 9.79 22.65
C ASP A 32 -49.61 8.46 22.70
N ILE A 33 -48.28 8.50 22.86
CA ILE A 33 -47.43 7.32 22.96
C ILE A 33 -46.41 7.50 24.09
N SER A 34 -45.97 6.40 24.71
CA SER A 34 -44.99 6.48 25.80
C SER A 34 -43.54 6.53 25.23
N ALA A 35 -42.63 7.17 25.97
CA ALA A 35 -41.20 7.17 25.61
C ALA A 35 -40.63 5.77 25.47
N ALA A 36 -41.06 4.85 26.34
CA ALA A 36 -40.68 3.44 26.28
C ALA A 36 -41.19 2.73 25.02
N TYR A 37 -42.35 3.14 24.48
CA TYR A 37 -42.88 2.60 23.25
C TYR A 37 -42.08 3.14 22.05
N LEU A 38 -41.79 4.45 22.00
CA LEU A 38 -40.96 5.07 20.96
C LEU A 38 -39.56 4.44 20.93
N SER A 39 -38.94 4.25 22.09
CA SER A 39 -37.64 3.57 22.21
C SER A 39 -37.64 2.17 21.62
N ARG A 40 -38.72 1.38 21.85
CA ARG A 40 -38.87 0.05 21.24
C ARG A 40 -39.17 0.08 19.75
N LEU A 41 -39.80 1.12 19.26
CA LEU A 41 -39.96 1.34 17.80
C LEU A 41 -38.61 1.67 17.15
N GLU A 42 -37.84 2.59 17.74
CA GLU A 42 -36.53 3.00 17.21
C GLU A 42 -35.47 1.89 17.27
N SER A 43 -35.54 1.04 18.33
CA SER A 43 -34.64 -0.14 18.44
C SER A 43 -35.04 -1.33 17.56
N GLY A 44 -36.17 -1.23 16.86
CA GLY A 44 -36.68 -2.35 16.05
C GLY A 44 -37.38 -3.46 16.83
N ALA A 45 -37.48 -3.35 18.16
CA ALA A 45 -38.09 -4.38 19.05
C ALA A 45 -39.61 -4.51 18.86
N ARG A 46 -40.25 -3.54 18.23
CA ARG A 46 -41.70 -3.55 17.97
C ARG A 46 -42.06 -2.93 16.65
N PRO A 47 -42.94 -3.55 15.82
CA PRO A 47 -43.43 -2.93 14.60
C PRO A 47 -44.43 -1.80 14.90
N PRO A 48 -44.50 -0.74 14.04
CA PRO A 48 -45.51 0.30 14.18
C PRO A 48 -46.89 -0.23 13.77
N THR A 49 -47.93 0.37 14.35
CA THR A 49 -49.29 0.25 13.84
C THR A 49 -49.57 1.39 12.87
N GLU A 50 -50.58 1.26 11.99
CA GLU A 50 -50.97 2.33 11.02
C GLU A 50 -51.29 3.63 11.76
N ARG A 51 -51.99 3.56 12.90
CA ARG A 51 -52.33 4.71 13.74
C ARG A 51 -51.06 5.40 14.28
N VAL A 52 -50.07 4.63 14.71
CA VAL A 52 -48.81 5.19 15.23
C VAL A 52 -47.96 5.77 14.10
N LEU A 53 -47.98 5.14 12.91
CA LEU A 53 -47.29 5.68 11.73
C LEU A 53 -47.88 7.04 11.35
N SER A 54 -49.24 7.15 11.27
CA SER A 54 -49.88 8.45 10.96
C SER A 54 -49.51 9.52 11.97
N LEU A 55 -49.58 9.20 13.24
CA LEU A 55 -49.20 10.14 14.32
C LEU A 55 -47.75 10.63 14.22
N LEU A 56 -46.84 9.70 13.93
CA LEU A 56 -45.40 10.06 13.74
C LEU A 56 -45.19 10.90 12.48
N CYS A 57 -45.89 10.62 11.40
CA CYS A 57 -45.87 11.42 10.19
C CYS A 57 -46.31 12.87 10.47
N ASP A 58 -47.44 13.03 11.18
CA ASP A 58 -47.96 14.35 11.52
C ASP A 58 -47.02 15.15 12.37
N ARG A 59 -46.39 14.53 13.38
CA ARG A 59 -45.45 15.19 14.31
C ARG A 59 -44.08 15.50 13.70
N LEU A 60 -43.62 14.63 12.83
CA LEU A 60 -42.38 14.87 12.09
C LEU A 60 -42.56 15.75 10.87
N GLY A 61 -43.80 16.02 10.45
CA GLY A 61 -44.12 16.78 9.22
C GLY A 61 -43.62 16.04 7.97
N VAL A 62 -43.76 14.72 7.93
CA VAL A 62 -43.30 13.84 6.83
C VAL A 62 -44.44 13.02 6.25
N SER A 63 -44.29 12.65 4.99
CA SER A 63 -45.19 11.69 4.37
C SER A 63 -44.86 10.24 4.77
N PRO A 64 -45.81 9.31 4.79
CA PRO A 64 -45.52 7.89 5.01
C PRO A 64 -44.50 7.30 4.03
N SER A 65 -44.37 7.87 2.83
CA SER A 65 -43.37 7.45 1.85
C SER A 65 -41.92 7.74 2.30
N GLU A 66 -41.71 8.70 3.16
CA GLU A 66 -40.37 8.99 3.69
C GLU A 66 -39.84 7.92 4.64
N PHE A 67 -40.73 7.14 5.26
CA PHE A 67 -40.36 5.93 5.99
C PHE A 67 -40.04 4.75 5.05
N LEU A 68 -40.48 4.80 3.79
CA LEU A 68 -40.20 3.81 2.76
C LEU A 68 -38.91 4.12 2.00
N ALA A 69 -38.42 5.36 2.09
CA ALA A 69 -37.16 5.72 1.47
C ALA A 69 -36.05 4.82 2.09
N PRO A 70 -35.22 4.18 1.25
CA PRO A 70 -34.14 3.38 1.78
C PRO A 70 -33.27 4.27 2.66
N VAL A 71 -32.99 3.78 3.88
CA VAL A 71 -31.98 4.37 4.74
C VAL A 71 -30.68 4.24 3.98
N SER A 72 -30.25 5.29 3.30
CA SER A 72 -28.98 5.26 2.62
C SER A 72 -27.91 5.57 3.66
N SER A 73 -27.21 4.52 4.10
CA SER A 73 -26.01 4.67 4.92
C SER A 73 -25.10 5.72 4.30
N PRO A 74 -24.59 6.70 5.08
CA PRO A 74 -23.58 7.65 4.59
C PRO A 74 -22.40 6.95 3.93
N LEU A 75 -22.00 5.78 4.45
CA LEU A 75 -20.93 4.95 3.89
C LEU A 75 -21.32 4.38 2.51
N ALA A 76 -22.54 3.85 2.37
CA ALA A 76 -23.02 3.32 1.09
C ALA A 76 -23.12 4.42 0.03
N GLN A 77 -23.58 5.62 0.41
CA GLN A 77 -23.62 6.77 -0.49
C GLN A 77 -22.22 7.19 -0.93
N ALA A 78 -21.28 7.28 0.00
CA ALA A 78 -19.90 7.63 -0.29
C ALA A 78 -19.25 6.62 -1.24
N LEU A 79 -19.42 5.31 -1.00
CA LEU A 79 -18.92 4.24 -1.87
C LEU A 79 -19.51 4.33 -3.28
N ALA A 80 -20.81 4.58 -3.40
CA ALA A 80 -21.47 4.76 -4.70
C ALA A 80 -20.95 6.01 -5.42
N THR A 81 -20.73 7.11 -4.69
CA THR A 81 -20.17 8.35 -5.26
C THR A 81 -18.75 8.11 -5.77
N VAL A 82 -17.89 7.48 -4.96
CA VAL A 82 -16.50 7.17 -5.33
C VAL A 82 -16.43 6.25 -6.54
N ALA A 83 -17.33 5.29 -6.65
CA ALA A 83 -17.41 4.40 -7.81
C ALA A 83 -17.74 5.14 -9.12
N THR A 84 -18.41 6.30 -9.04
CA THR A 84 -18.80 7.11 -10.22
C THR A 84 -17.81 8.24 -10.52
N VAL A 85 -17.16 8.81 -9.50
CA VAL A 85 -16.22 9.95 -9.64
C VAL A 85 -14.80 9.47 -9.93
N GLY A 86 -14.46 8.24 -9.51
CA GLY A 86 -13.11 7.69 -9.62
C GLY A 86 -12.12 8.28 -8.61
N ASP A 87 -10.82 8.08 -8.89
CA ASP A 87 -9.73 8.56 -8.03
C ASP A 87 -9.54 10.08 -8.24
N SER A 88 -10.02 10.88 -7.29
CA SER A 88 -9.84 12.33 -7.26
C SER A 88 -9.35 12.78 -5.87
N PRO A 89 -8.72 13.96 -5.75
CA PRO A 89 -8.35 14.50 -4.43
C PRO A 89 -9.54 14.65 -3.48
N GLN A 90 -10.75 14.87 -4.01
CA GLN A 90 -11.98 14.99 -3.22
C GLN A 90 -12.47 13.65 -2.67
N THR A 91 -12.04 12.53 -3.22
CA THR A 91 -12.46 11.19 -2.79
C THR A 91 -12.17 10.96 -1.30
N ALA A 92 -10.99 11.37 -0.81
CA ALA A 92 -10.66 11.27 0.61
C ALA A 92 -11.62 12.06 1.49
N VAL A 93 -11.96 13.30 1.10
CA VAL A 93 -12.87 14.18 1.85
C VAL A 93 -14.28 13.57 1.96
N ILE A 94 -14.79 12.98 0.85
CA ILE A 94 -16.09 12.32 0.82
C ILE A 94 -16.10 11.12 1.78
N LEU A 95 -15.06 10.30 1.76
CA LEU A 95 -14.95 9.12 2.62
C LEU A 95 -14.77 9.50 4.10
N GLU A 96 -13.95 10.51 4.41
CA GLU A 96 -13.77 11.04 5.77
C GLU A 96 -15.09 11.59 6.34
N ASP A 97 -15.83 12.35 5.53
CA ASP A 97 -17.12 12.90 5.95
C ASP A 97 -18.16 11.80 6.22
N ALA A 98 -18.20 10.78 5.36
CA ALA A 98 -19.07 9.63 5.55
C ALA A 98 -18.75 8.87 6.84
N LEU A 99 -17.47 8.65 7.16
CA LEU A 99 -17.06 8.02 8.43
C LEU A 99 -17.44 8.84 9.66
N ARG A 100 -17.36 10.18 9.59
CA ARG A 100 -17.79 11.06 10.68
C ARG A 100 -19.30 11.02 10.92
N ARG A 101 -20.09 10.88 9.87
CA ARG A 101 -21.56 10.84 9.96
C ARG A 101 -22.10 9.45 10.32
N ASP A 102 -21.28 8.41 10.17
CA ASP A 102 -21.68 7.05 10.44
C ASP A 102 -21.61 6.76 11.94
N SER A 103 -22.76 6.78 12.62
CA SER A 103 -22.88 6.53 14.05
C SER A 103 -23.16 5.07 14.43
N GLU A 104 -23.67 4.26 13.50
CA GLU A 104 -24.10 2.87 13.73
C GLU A 104 -23.96 2.01 12.47
N GLY A 105 -22.90 2.25 11.66
CA GLY A 105 -22.75 1.67 10.35
C GLY A 105 -22.48 0.16 10.33
N ASP A 106 -22.75 -0.42 9.18
CA ASP A 106 -22.34 -1.76 8.83
C ASP A 106 -20.82 -1.86 8.86
N VAL A 107 -20.29 -2.77 9.68
CA VAL A 107 -18.84 -2.98 9.89
C VAL A 107 -18.13 -3.27 8.56
N VAL A 108 -18.79 -4.01 7.65
CA VAL A 108 -18.24 -4.34 6.32
C VAL A 108 -18.14 -3.10 5.44
N LEU A 109 -19.18 -2.25 5.42
CA LEU A 109 -19.13 -0.97 4.68
C LEU A 109 -18.06 -0.05 5.23
N ARG A 110 -17.89 -0.01 6.56
CA ARG A 110 -16.85 0.78 7.21
C ARG A 110 -15.45 0.28 6.83
N TRP A 111 -15.25 -1.02 6.82
CA TRP A 111 -14.02 -1.63 6.33
C TRP A 111 -13.73 -1.25 4.86
N GLN A 112 -14.75 -1.32 3.98
CA GLN A 112 -14.60 -0.93 2.57
C GLN A 112 -14.21 0.55 2.42
N VAL A 113 -14.83 1.44 3.19
CA VAL A 113 -14.50 2.87 3.19
C VAL A 113 -13.06 3.10 3.65
N LEU A 114 -12.63 2.48 4.76
CA LEU A 114 -11.24 2.57 5.25
C LEU A 114 -10.24 2.00 4.25
N TRP A 115 -10.59 0.91 3.55
CA TRP A 115 -9.75 0.34 2.50
C TRP A 115 -9.48 1.34 1.38
N LEU A 116 -10.50 2.04 0.91
CA LEU A 116 -10.37 3.07 -0.13
C LEU A 116 -9.66 4.32 0.41
N LEU A 117 -9.99 4.72 1.63
CA LEU A 117 -9.40 5.89 2.27
C LEU A 117 -7.89 5.75 2.47
N ALA A 118 -7.42 4.59 2.93
CA ALA A 118 -6.00 4.29 3.03
C ALA A 118 -5.29 4.38 1.67
N ARG A 119 -5.96 3.99 0.57
CA ARG A 119 -5.42 4.18 -0.79
C ARG A 119 -5.34 5.66 -1.17
N CYS A 120 -6.37 6.45 -0.85
CA CYS A 120 -6.35 7.89 -1.09
C CYS A 120 -5.21 8.58 -0.33
N TYR A 121 -4.99 8.23 0.93
CA TYR A 121 -3.91 8.78 1.73
C TYR A 121 -2.53 8.41 1.18
N GLN A 122 -2.36 7.17 0.71
CA GLN A 122 -1.13 6.72 0.05
C GLN A 122 -0.81 7.59 -1.19
N VAL A 123 -1.81 7.82 -2.06
CA VAL A 123 -1.64 8.65 -3.27
C VAL A 123 -1.34 10.12 -2.93
N GLN A 124 -1.92 10.62 -1.84
CA GLN A 124 -1.72 11.99 -1.35
C GLN A 124 -0.45 12.18 -0.52
N GLY A 125 0.32 11.11 -0.25
CA GLY A 125 1.51 11.16 0.60
C GLY A 125 1.21 11.39 2.09
N ARG A 126 -0.03 11.20 2.55
CA ARG A 126 -0.48 11.36 3.95
C ARG A 126 -0.13 10.12 4.77
N ALA A 127 1.16 9.92 5.03
CA ALA A 127 1.72 8.67 5.56
C ALA A 127 1.14 8.26 6.93
N ASP A 128 0.95 9.22 7.85
CA ASP A 128 0.43 8.95 9.19
C ASP A 128 -1.07 8.63 9.18
N ASP A 129 -1.82 9.32 8.31
CA ASP A 129 -3.25 9.05 8.12
C ASP A 129 -3.48 7.67 7.51
N GLU A 130 -2.66 7.31 6.51
CA GLU A 130 -2.67 5.97 5.92
C GLU A 130 -2.43 4.88 6.97
N LEU A 131 -1.40 5.06 7.81
CA LEU A 131 -1.07 4.08 8.85
C LEU A 131 -2.19 3.93 9.89
N ARG A 132 -2.80 5.06 10.32
CA ARG A 132 -3.97 5.01 11.22
C ARG A 132 -5.13 4.26 10.58
N ALA A 133 -5.50 4.61 9.36
CA ALA A 133 -6.59 3.95 8.64
C ALA A 133 -6.35 2.44 8.46
N LEU A 134 -5.10 2.02 8.24
CA LEU A 134 -4.76 0.60 8.12
C LEU A 134 -4.80 -0.15 9.46
N ARG A 135 -4.45 0.50 10.57
CA ARG A 135 -4.62 -0.09 11.91
C ARG A 135 -6.09 -0.26 12.27
N ASP A 136 -6.91 0.76 11.99
CA ASP A 136 -8.37 0.67 12.17
C ASP A 136 -8.99 -0.41 11.26
N LEU A 137 -8.48 -0.54 10.04
CA LEU A 137 -8.89 -1.57 9.09
C LEU A 137 -8.64 -2.99 9.62
N VAL A 138 -7.47 -3.23 10.23
CA VAL A 138 -7.14 -4.51 10.86
C VAL A 138 -8.07 -4.78 12.05
N ALA A 139 -8.27 -3.82 12.94
CA ALA A 139 -9.18 -3.97 14.07
C ALA A 139 -10.61 -4.33 13.63
N LEU A 140 -11.13 -3.64 12.60
CA LEU A 140 -12.45 -3.96 12.03
C LEU A 140 -12.48 -5.33 11.35
N SER A 141 -11.39 -5.76 10.72
CA SER A 141 -11.34 -7.08 10.09
C SER A 141 -11.46 -8.21 11.11
N ASP A 142 -10.97 -7.98 12.34
CA ASP A 142 -11.13 -8.93 13.46
C ASP A 142 -12.59 -8.98 13.97
N GLU A 143 -13.30 -7.85 13.95
CA GLU A 143 -14.73 -7.80 14.28
C GLU A 143 -15.61 -8.51 13.22
N ILE A 144 -15.22 -8.39 11.94
CA ILE A 144 -15.92 -9.04 10.82
C ILE A 144 -15.74 -10.56 10.85
N ASP A 145 -14.62 -11.04 11.38
CA ASP A 145 -14.25 -12.45 11.53
C ASP A 145 -14.31 -13.25 10.20
N LEU A 146 -13.87 -12.62 9.11
CA LEU A 146 -13.71 -13.25 7.81
C LEU A 146 -12.23 -13.39 7.47
N PRO A 147 -11.69 -14.62 7.36
CA PRO A 147 -10.25 -14.87 7.21
C PRO A 147 -9.62 -14.19 5.99
N ASP A 148 -10.33 -14.07 4.88
CA ASP A 148 -9.83 -13.41 3.68
C ASP A 148 -9.71 -11.89 3.85
N ILE A 149 -10.66 -11.27 4.55
CA ILE A 149 -10.63 -9.84 4.92
C ILE A 149 -9.49 -9.59 5.91
N GLN A 150 -9.35 -10.44 6.93
CA GLN A 150 -8.26 -10.34 7.91
C GLN A 150 -6.89 -10.48 7.23
N ALA A 151 -6.68 -11.51 6.41
CA ALA A 151 -5.42 -11.73 5.70
C ALA A 151 -5.03 -10.53 4.83
N ARG A 152 -5.96 -10.02 4.02
CA ARG A 152 -5.71 -8.85 3.15
C ARG A 152 -5.41 -7.58 3.93
N SER A 153 -6.09 -7.36 5.06
CA SER A 153 -5.84 -6.23 5.96
C SER A 153 -4.44 -6.28 6.55
N GLN A 154 -4.02 -7.45 7.03
CA GLN A 154 -2.69 -7.68 7.59
C GLN A 154 -1.58 -7.48 6.55
N VAL A 155 -1.74 -8.03 5.34
CA VAL A 155 -0.77 -7.87 4.24
C VAL A 155 -0.61 -6.39 3.86
N ARG A 156 -1.71 -5.65 3.82
CA ARG A 156 -1.67 -4.23 3.48
C ARG A 156 -0.99 -3.39 4.56
N LEU A 157 -1.28 -3.66 5.84
CA LEU A 157 -0.58 -3.05 6.96
C LEU A 157 0.92 -3.37 6.92
N ALA A 158 1.29 -4.63 6.67
CA ALA A 158 2.68 -5.06 6.56
C ALA A 158 3.45 -4.30 5.48
N ARG A 159 2.84 -4.10 4.31
CA ARG A 159 3.44 -3.32 3.21
C ARG A 159 3.68 -1.85 3.60
N LYS A 160 2.75 -1.26 4.33
CA LYS A 160 2.91 0.12 4.83
C LYS A 160 4.02 0.22 5.86
N LEU A 161 4.01 -0.65 6.88
CA LEU A 161 5.04 -0.69 7.92
C LEU A 161 6.43 -0.91 7.34
N ARG A 162 6.56 -1.81 6.34
CA ARG A 162 7.82 -2.01 5.60
C ARG A 162 8.30 -0.70 4.95
N GLY A 163 7.40 -0.01 4.24
CA GLY A 163 7.71 1.28 3.59
C GLY A 163 8.10 2.39 4.57
N SER A 164 7.63 2.33 5.81
CA SER A 164 8.00 3.24 6.90
C SER A 164 9.28 2.83 7.63
N GLY A 165 9.83 1.63 7.36
CA GLY A 165 11.01 1.09 8.03
C GLY A 165 10.73 0.35 9.34
N GLU A 166 9.46 0.16 9.70
CA GLU A 166 9.02 -0.60 10.90
C GLU A 166 9.03 -2.11 10.58
N LEU A 167 10.23 -2.64 10.29
CA LEU A 167 10.39 -3.99 9.72
C LEU A 167 9.97 -5.12 10.65
N ALA A 168 10.14 -4.96 11.96
CA ALA A 168 9.72 -5.97 12.94
C ALA A 168 8.20 -6.15 12.94
N ASP A 169 7.46 -5.05 13.04
CA ASP A 169 6.00 -5.07 13.04
C ASP A 169 5.45 -5.47 11.65
N ALA A 170 6.11 -5.03 10.58
CA ALA A 170 5.80 -5.46 9.22
C ALA A 170 5.88 -6.99 9.09
N ARG A 171 6.91 -7.61 9.67
CA ARG A 171 7.10 -9.06 9.62
C ARG A 171 6.02 -9.82 10.39
N VAL A 172 5.63 -9.31 11.54
CA VAL A 172 4.53 -9.89 12.34
C VAL A 172 3.22 -9.85 11.54
N ALA A 173 2.87 -8.69 10.99
CA ALA A 173 1.65 -8.54 10.19
C ALA A 173 1.66 -9.42 8.93
N ALA A 174 2.78 -9.47 8.18
CA ALA A 174 2.91 -10.32 7.00
C ALA A 174 2.81 -11.81 7.34
N GLY A 175 3.44 -12.24 8.45
CA GLY A 175 3.35 -13.61 8.98
C GLY A 175 1.92 -13.98 9.29
N ARG A 176 1.19 -13.12 10.02
CA ARG A 176 -0.21 -13.35 10.33
C ARG A 176 -1.10 -13.44 9.08
N GLY A 177 -0.86 -12.57 8.09
CA GLY A 177 -1.56 -12.65 6.80
C GLY A 177 -1.33 -13.96 6.08
N LEU A 178 -0.09 -14.49 6.07
CA LEU A 178 0.25 -15.77 5.46
C LEU A 178 -0.32 -16.96 6.24
N GLU A 179 -0.29 -16.92 7.57
CA GLU A 179 -0.92 -17.94 8.42
C GLU A 179 -2.41 -18.07 8.11
N LEU A 180 -3.15 -16.98 8.11
CA LEU A 180 -4.58 -16.96 7.76
C LEU A 180 -4.82 -17.50 6.35
N ALA A 181 -4.02 -17.06 5.37
CA ALA A 181 -4.18 -17.49 3.99
C ALA A 181 -3.96 -18.99 3.80
N THR A 182 -3.03 -19.60 4.56
CA THR A 182 -2.72 -21.02 4.52
C THR A 182 -3.70 -21.87 5.34
N GLU A 183 -4.00 -21.48 6.56
CA GLU A 183 -4.89 -22.19 7.49
C GLU A 183 -6.29 -22.33 6.90
N TYR A 184 -6.85 -21.23 6.39
CA TYR A 184 -8.20 -21.19 5.83
C TYR A 184 -8.24 -21.49 4.32
N LYS A 185 -7.12 -21.90 3.71
CA LYS A 185 -7.02 -22.27 2.29
C LYS A 185 -7.62 -21.20 1.38
N LEU A 186 -7.22 -19.95 1.61
CA LEU A 186 -7.68 -18.82 0.81
C LEU A 186 -7.24 -18.94 -0.65
N SER A 187 -7.61 -17.98 -1.48
CA SER A 187 -7.25 -18.01 -2.89
C SER A 187 -5.74 -18.06 -3.10
N PHE A 188 -5.29 -18.68 -4.21
CA PHE A 188 -3.88 -18.71 -4.58
C PHE A 188 -3.27 -17.30 -4.58
N ARG A 189 -4.03 -16.31 -5.03
CA ARG A 189 -3.61 -14.90 -5.02
C ARG A 189 -3.32 -14.39 -3.61
N ASP A 190 -4.19 -14.65 -2.63
CA ASP A 190 -4.00 -14.19 -1.25
C ASP A 190 -2.74 -14.80 -0.63
N VAL A 191 -2.50 -16.10 -0.87
CA VAL A 191 -1.27 -16.79 -0.44
C VAL A 191 -0.03 -16.17 -1.08
N VAL A 192 -0.07 -15.92 -2.39
CA VAL A 192 1.06 -15.33 -3.13
C VAL A 192 1.34 -13.90 -2.63
N GLU A 193 0.34 -13.05 -2.50
CA GLU A 193 0.53 -11.67 -2.05
C GLU A 193 1.10 -11.59 -0.62
N ALA A 194 0.64 -12.45 0.28
CA ALA A 194 1.19 -12.56 1.64
C ALA A 194 2.66 -13.05 1.62
N THR A 195 2.94 -14.09 0.83
CA THR A 195 4.28 -14.67 0.68
C THR A 195 5.27 -13.65 0.09
N LEU A 196 4.90 -12.93 -0.97
CA LEU A 196 5.74 -11.89 -1.58
C LEU A 196 6.07 -10.76 -0.60
N THR A 197 5.08 -10.38 0.22
CA THR A 197 5.29 -9.35 1.26
C THR A 197 6.30 -9.83 2.29
N LEU A 198 6.17 -11.07 2.76
CA LEU A 198 7.08 -11.67 3.73
C LEU A 198 8.49 -11.86 3.15
N ILE A 199 8.63 -12.33 1.89
CA ILE A 199 9.92 -12.46 1.20
C ILE A 199 10.65 -11.12 1.16
N SER A 200 9.93 -10.05 0.84
CA SER A 200 10.51 -8.71 0.75
C SER A 200 11.03 -8.22 2.11
N ILE A 201 10.27 -8.47 3.19
CA ILE A 201 10.66 -8.09 4.55
C ILE A 201 11.85 -8.94 5.03
N ASP A 202 11.81 -10.26 4.82
CA ASP A 202 12.91 -11.16 5.17
C ASP A 202 14.21 -10.79 4.45
N ALA A 203 14.13 -10.34 3.20
CA ALA A 203 15.29 -9.87 2.45
C ALA A 203 15.88 -8.58 3.05
N GLU A 204 15.05 -7.62 3.45
CA GLU A 204 15.48 -6.35 4.08
C GLU A 204 16.07 -6.54 5.49
N THR A 205 15.54 -7.54 6.22
CA THR A 205 16.04 -7.91 7.57
C THR A 205 17.22 -8.89 7.55
N GLY A 206 17.74 -9.24 6.37
CA GLY A 206 18.90 -10.12 6.21
C GLY A 206 18.60 -11.60 6.33
N GLN A 207 17.33 -12.01 6.40
CA GLN A 207 16.92 -13.43 6.44
C GLN A 207 16.89 -14.03 5.01
N LEU A 208 17.99 -13.85 4.27
CA LEU A 208 18.10 -14.17 2.85
C LEU A 208 17.85 -15.65 2.53
N ALA A 209 18.22 -16.56 3.44
CA ALA A 209 18.00 -17.99 3.22
C ALA A 209 16.49 -18.35 3.22
N ASP A 210 15.73 -17.74 4.13
CA ASP A 210 14.28 -17.92 4.23
C ASP A 210 13.57 -17.27 3.04
N ALA A 211 13.97 -16.05 2.71
CA ALA A 211 13.47 -15.33 1.54
C ALA A 211 13.69 -16.15 0.25
N ARG A 212 14.88 -16.73 0.05
CA ARG A 212 15.21 -17.55 -1.12
C ARG A 212 14.36 -18.80 -1.18
N ARG A 213 14.25 -19.56 -0.08
CA ARG A 213 13.41 -20.78 -0.08
C ARG A 213 11.98 -20.50 -0.49
N ARG A 214 11.37 -19.41 0.07
CA ARG A 214 10.01 -19.02 -0.30
C ARG A 214 9.90 -18.55 -1.74
N ALA A 215 10.87 -17.78 -2.23
CA ALA A 215 10.90 -17.31 -3.61
C ALA A 215 11.01 -18.49 -4.60
N ASP A 216 11.90 -19.44 -4.36
CA ASP A 216 12.08 -20.63 -5.20
C ASP A 216 10.83 -21.54 -5.18
N GLN A 217 10.19 -21.68 -4.02
CA GLN A 217 8.94 -22.43 -3.91
C GLN A 217 7.83 -21.75 -4.71
N LEU A 218 7.70 -20.43 -4.59
CA LEU A 218 6.68 -19.68 -5.29
C LEU A 218 6.87 -19.69 -6.80
N THR A 219 8.11 -19.56 -7.28
CA THR A 219 8.47 -19.63 -8.70
C THR A 219 8.15 -21.02 -9.28
N ARG A 220 8.44 -22.11 -8.53
CA ARG A 220 8.06 -23.47 -8.94
C ARG A 220 6.55 -23.65 -9.03
N SER A 221 5.81 -23.19 -8.00
CA SER A 221 4.34 -23.29 -7.99
C SER A 221 3.70 -22.54 -9.17
N LEU A 222 4.29 -21.42 -9.60
CA LEU A 222 3.84 -20.72 -10.81
C LEU A 222 4.11 -21.53 -12.09
N SER A 223 5.30 -22.13 -12.21
CA SER A 223 5.65 -22.93 -13.38
C SER A 223 4.77 -24.19 -13.49
N GLU A 224 4.53 -24.88 -12.38
CA GLU A 224 3.66 -26.04 -12.30
C GLU A 224 2.18 -25.68 -12.55
N GLY A 225 1.75 -24.52 -12.04
CA GLY A 225 0.39 -24.00 -12.24
C GLY A 225 0.12 -23.53 -13.66
N ALA A 226 1.14 -23.04 -14.38
CA ALA A 226 1.01 -22.60 -15.77
C ALA A 226 0.70 -23.74 -16.76
N GLU A 227 1.00 -24.98 -16.41
CA GLU A 227 0.69 -26.19 -17.19
C GLU A 227 -0.56 -26.92 -16.70
N GLY A 228 -1.25 -26.40 -15.66
CA GLY A 228 -2.35 -27.07 -14.97
C GLY A 228 -3.68 -26.28 -15.02
N PRO A 229 -4.71 -26.79 -14.32
CA PRO A 229 -6.04 -26.16 -14.25
C PRO A 229 -6.06 -24.77 -13.60
N LEU A 230 -4.93 -24.31 -13.04
CA LEU A 230 -4.75 -22.97 -12.45
C LEU A 230 -4.17 -21.94 -13.44
N ALA A 231 -3.83 -22.35 -14.67
CA ALA A 231 -3.21 -21.47 -15.67
C ALA A 231 -4.01 -20.18 -15.90
N ASP A 232 -5.34 -20.29 -16.02
CA ASP A 232 -6.23 -19.15 -16.22
C ASP A 232 -6.39 -18.23 -14.98
N MET A 233 -5.94 -18.69 -13.82
CA MET A 233 -5.99 -17.93 -12.55
C MET A 233 -4.71 -17.15 -12.25
N ILE A 234 -3.62 -17.46 -12.96
CA ILE A 234 -2.32 -16.79 -12.79
C ILE A 234 -2.26 -15.61 -13.75
N SER A 235 -2.56 -14.40 -13.26
CA SER A 235 -2.42 -13.21 -14.08
C SER A 235 -0.96 -12.91 -14.40
N THR A 236 -0.70 -12.35 -15.60
CA THR A 236 0.62 -11.82 -16.00
C THR A 236 1.24 -10.95 -14.90
N ARG A 237 0.42 -10.10 -14.28
CA ARG A 237 0.81 -9.26 -13.16
C ARG A 237 1.42 -10.06 -12.01
N LEU A 238 0.73 -11.11 -11.55
CA LEU A 238 1.17 -11.92 -10.42
C LEU A 238 2.47 -12.65 -10.73
N GLN A 239 2.59 -13.19 -11.94
CA GLN A 239 3.81 -13.82 -12.42
C GLN A 239 5.00 -12.86 -12.41
N VAL A 240 4.82 -11.65 -12.92
CA VAL A 240 5.86 -10.61 -12.95
C VAL A 240 6.27 -10.20 -11.54
N GLU A 241 5.31 -10.03 -10.62
CA GLU A 241 5.60 -9.67 -9.22
C GLU A 241 6.41 -10.76 -8.50
N VAL A 242 6.15 -12.04 -8.78
CA VAL A 242 6.94 -13.15 -8.23
C VAL A 242 8.36 -13.17 -8.80
N LEU A 243 8.52 -13.09 -10.12
CA LEU A 243 9.83 -13.07 -10.76
C LEU A 243 10.68 -11.88 -10.31
N TRP A 244 10.08 -10.70 -10.24
CA TRP A 244 10.72 -9.50 -9.74
C TRP A 244 11.19 -9.65 -8.28
N THR A 245 10.31 -10.17 -7.40
CA THR A 245 10.66 -10.39 -5.98
C THR A 245 11.77 -11.41 -5.82
N ALA A 246 11.72 -12.52 -6.59
CA ALA A 246 12.78 -13.52 -6.60
C ALA A 246 14.13 -12.94 -7.09
N ALA A 247 14.13 -12.11 -8.13
CA ALA A 247 15.31 -11.39 -8.61
C ALA A 247 15.89 -10.46 -7.52
N GLY A 248 15.02 -9.79 -6.75
CA GLY A 248 15.41 -8.97 -5.62
C GLY A 248 16.12 -9.73 -4.49
N VAL A 249 15.75 -10.97 -4.26
CA VAL A 249 16.45 -11.85 -3.32
C VAL A 249 17.78 -12.32 -3.92
N ALA A 250 17.78 -12.72 -5.19
CA ALA A 250 18.98 -13.23 -5.88
C ALA A 250 20.11 -12.20 -5.91
N VAL A 251 19.80 -10.93 -6.23
CA VAL A 251 20.80 -9.85 -6.26
C VAL A 251 21.44 -9.60 -4.88
N ARG A 252 20.65 -9.68 -3.81
CA ARG A 252 21.15 -9.53 -2.42
C ARG A 252 22.04 -10.68 -1.98
N GLN A 253 21.88 -11.85 -2.58
CA GLN A 253 22.75 -13.02 -2.36
C GLN A 253 24.00 -13.02 -3.25
N GLY A 254 24.15 -12.04 -4.14
CA GLY A 254 25.22 -12.00 -5.13
C GLY A 254 25.04 -13.00 -6.29
N ASP A 255 23.86 -13.61 -6.44
CA ASP A 255 23.53 -14.50 -7.54
C ASP A 255 23.22 -13.66 -8.81
N ARG A 256 24.28 -13.24 -9.48
CA ARG A 256 24.19 -12.39 -10.68
C ARG A 256 23.47 -13.11 -11.84
N ALA A 257 23.75 -14.38 -12.05
CA ALA A 257 23.18 -15.13 -13.15
C ALA A 257 21.67 -15.35 -12.94
N GLY A 258 21.27 -15.80 -11.76
CA GLY A 258 19.86 -15.95 -11.39
C GLY A 258 19.10 -14.63 -11.43
N THR A 259 19.71 -13.53 -10.97
CA THR A 259 19.11 -12.19 -11.06
C THR A 259 18.84 -11.80 -12.51
N ALA A 260 19.84 -11.94 -13.40
CA ALA A 260 19.69 -11.58 -14.81
C ALA A 260 18.62 -12.42 -15.51
N GLU A 261 18.57 -13.71 -15.25
CA GLU A 261 17.57 -14.62 -15.82
C GLU A 261 16.15 -14.26 -15.39
N LEU A 262 15.92 -14.09 -14.09
CA LEU A 262 14.62 -13.73 -13.51
C LEU A 262 14.13 -12.36 -14.02
N LEU A 263 15.02 -11.36 -14.07
CA LEU A 263 14.70 -10.04 -14.61
C LEU A 263 14.35 -10.08 -16.09
N GLN A 264 15.13 -10.81 -16.89
CA GLN A 264 14.84 -10.96 -18.33
C GLN A 264 13.51 -11.66 -18.58
N GLN A 265 13.18 -12.67 -17.77
CA GLN A 265 11.90 -13.35 -17.85
C GLN A 265 10.76 -12.40 -17.49
N ALA A 266 10.85 -11.66 -16.37
CA ALA A 266 9.85 -10.69 -15.94
C ALA A 266 9.63 -9.59 -17.00
N LEU A 267 10.73 -9.00 -17.52
CA LEU A 267 10.67 -7.92 -18.52
C LEU A 267 10.02 -8.38 -19.84
N ARG A 268 10.26 -9.64 -20.27
CA ARG A 268 9.61 -10.22 -21.45
C ARG A 268 8.14 -10.53 -21.26
N SER A 269 7.76 -10.94 -20.05
CA SER A 269 6.37 -11.33 -19.73
C SER A 269 5.41 -10.16 -19.61
N MET A 270 5.91 -8.90 -19.48
CA MET A 270 5.08 -7.73 -19.24
C MET A 270 5.04 -6.81 -20.46
N PRO A 271 3.99 -6.86 -21.30
CA PRO A 271 3.80 -5.90 -22.38
C PRO A 271 3.32 -4.54 -21.87
N SER A 272 3.76 -3.47 -22.55
CA SER A 272 3.49 -2.08 -22.11
C SER A 272 2.03 -1.66 -22.19
N ASN A 273 1.21 -2.35 -22.96
CA ASN A 273 -0.20 -2.03 -23.20
C ASN A 273 -1.16 -2.73 -22.20
N GLU A 274 -0.71 -3.71 -21.45
CA GLU A 274 -1.54 -4.45 -20.48
C GLU A 274 -1.66 -3.68 -19.15
N ASP A 275 -0.54 -3.29 -18.57
CA ASP A 275 -0.46 -2.45 -17.36
C ASP A 275 0.76 -1.52 -17.47
N PRO A 276 0.60 -0.31 -18.03
CA PRO A 276 1.71 0.62 -18.24
C PRO A 276 2.42 1.04 -16.95
N VAL A 277 1.68 1.10 -15.83
CA VAL A 277 2.26 1.46 -14.51
C VAL A 277 3.13 0.34 -13.98
N LEU A 278 2.67 -0.91 -14.04
CA LEU A 278 3.47 -2.07 -13.64
C LEU A 278 4.68 -2.24 -14.56
N TRP A 279 4.50 -2.05 -15.87
CA TRP A 279 5.56 -2.10 -16.86
C TRP A 279 6.69 -1.11 -16.54
N MET A 280 6.33 0.13 -16.21
CA MET A 280 7.27 1.16 -15.78
C MET A 280 7.97 0.80 -14.48
N ARG A 281 7.20 0.42 -13.45
CA ARG A 281 7.74 0.05 -12.13
C ARG A 281 8.70 -1.14 -12.18
N LEU A 282 8.39 -2.14 -13.02
CA LEU A 282 9.28 -3.27 -13.24
C LEU A 282 10.64 -2.83 -13.82
N ARG A 283 10.65 -1.85 -14.73
CA ARG A 283 11.88 -1.32 -15.31
C ARG A 283 12.70 -0.51 -14.33
N LEU A 284 12.05 0.29 -13.50
CA LEU A 284 12.74 1.01 -12.40
C LEU A 284 13.39 0.02 -11.43
N ALA A 285 12.65 -1.00 -11.02
CA ALA A 285 13.19 -2.04 -10.14
C ALA A 285 14.33 -2.82 -10.81
N ALA A 286 14.20 -3.18 -12.10
CA ALA A 286 15.25 -3.85 -12.84
C ALA A 286 16.51 -2.98 -12.94
N ALA A 287 16.37 -1.68 -13.23
CA ALA A 287 17.49 -0.74 -13.25
C ALA A 287 18.22 -0.68 -11.89
N SER A 288 17.47 -0.58 -10.80
CA SER A 288 18.01 -0.61 -9.45
C SER A 288 18.79 -1.91 -9.20
N MET A 289 18.25 -3.07 -9.56
CA MET A 289 18.92 -4.37 -9.35
C MET A 289 20.16 -4.52 -10.22
N TYR A 290 20.14 -4.06 -11.48
CA TYR A 290 21.32 -4.06 -12.35
C TYR A 290 22.46 -3.21 -11.76
N LEU A 291 22.15 -2.07 -11.09
CA LEU A 291 23.13 -1.26 -10.37
C LEU A 291 23.64 -1.89 -9.06
N GLN A 292 22.89 -2.84 -8.49
CA GLN A 292 23.29 -3.57 -7.28
C GLN A 292 24.12 -4.82 -7.57
N MET A 293 24.16 -5.33 -8.78
CA MET A 293 24.99 -6.48 -9.17
C MET A 293 26.46 -6.21 -8.97
N ASP A 294 27.26 -7.26 -8.80
CA ASP A 294 28.73 -7.20 -8.80
C ASP A 294 29.30 -8.20 -9.83
N PRO A 295 29.96 -7.75 -10.91
CA PRO A 295 30.06 -6.35 -11.36
C PRO A 295 28.69 -5.79 -11.83
N ARG A 296 28.53 -4.46 -11.73
CA ARG A 296 27.29 -3.76 -12.13
C ARG A 296 27.01 -3.92 -13.62
N ASP A 297 25.72 -4.07 -13.97
CA ASP A 297 25.26 -3.98 -15.37
C ASP A 297 24.69 -2.59 -15.65
N THR A 298 25.60 -1.62 -15.84
CA THR A 298 25.20 -0.23 -16.15
C THR A 298 24.49 -0.11 -17.51
N ALA A 299 24.80 -0.99 -18.46
CA ALA A 299 24.13 -1.03 -19.76
C ALA A 299 22.67 -1.51 -19.64
N GLY A 300 22.43 -2.56 -18.85
CA GLY A 300 21.08 -3.04 -18.52
C GLY A 300 20.26 -2.00 -17.77
N ALA A 301 20.89 -1.34 -16.77
CA ALA A 301 20.25 -0.26 -16.01
C ALA A 301 19.85 0.90 -16.91
N ARG A 302 20.73 1.35 -17.81
CA ARG A 302 20.46 2.42 -18.77
C ARG A 302 19.25 2.11 -19.64
N ARG A 303 19.22 0.94 -20.29
CA ARG A 303 18.09 0.54 -21.14
C ARG A 303 16.76 0.61 -20.39
N CYS A 304 16.71 0.04 -19.18
CA CYS A 304 15.51 0.07 -18.37
C CYS A 304 15.10 1.49 -17.95
N LEU A 305 16.07 2.37 -17.63
CA LEU A 305 15.80 3.75 -17.25
C LEU A 305 15.31 4.59 -18.42
N ASP A 306 15.86 4.43 -19.62
CA ASP A 306 15.43 5.17 -20.82
C ASP A 306 13.97 4.83 -21.16
N GLU A 307 13.60 3.54 -21.07
CA GLU A 307 12.23 3.09 -21.25
C GLU A 307 11.30 3.60 -20.14
N ALA A 308 11.71 3.48 -18.87
CA ALA A 308 10.90 3.90 -17.72
C ALA A 308 10.68 5.41 -17.65
N ALA A 309 11.68 6.24 -18.02
CA ALA A 309 11.60 7.70 -17.99
C ALA A 309 10.49 8.23 -18.91
N SER A 310 10.36 7.64 -20.11
CA SER A 310 9.28 7.98 -21.04
C SER A 310 7.90 7.63 -20.48
N ALA A 311 7.77 6.47 -19.87
CA ALA A 311 6.50 6.04 -19.26
C ALA A 311 6.17 6.86 -18.00
N ALA A 312 7.16 7.24 -17.19
CA ALA A 312 6.95 8.01 -15.96
C ALA A 312 6.35 9.41 -16.23
N THR A 313 6.60 9.99 -17.40
CA THR A 313 5.97 11.25 -17.80
C THR A 313 4.51 11.09 -18.23
N LEU A 314 4.12 9.91 -18.71
CA LEU A 314 2.78 9.65 -19.26
C LEU A 314 1.83 9.08 -18.22
N VAL A 315 2.29 8.12 -17.42
CA VAL A 315 1.46 7.35 -16.49
C VAL A 315 2.01 7.33 -15.06
N GLY A 316 3.19 7.94 -14.83
CA GLY A 316 3.83 7.97 -13.52
C GLY A 316 3.23 8.99 -12.57
N MET A 317 3.19 8.65 -11.28
CA MET A 317 2.97 9.62 -10.21
C MET A 317 4.25 10.44 -9.97
N PRO A 318 4.18 11.61 -9.29
CA PRO A 318 5.37 12.41 -8.95
C PRO A 318 6.49 11.60 -8.28
N LEU A 319 6.14 10.65 -7.43
CA LEU A 319 7.08 9.72 -6.79
C LEU A 319 7.93 8.95 -7.82
N HIS A 320 7.33 8.43 -8.89
CA HIS A 320 8.06 7.69 -9.92
C HIS A 320 9.04 8.56 -10.70
N GLN A 321 8.74 9.84 -10.88
CA GLN A 321 9.65 10.79 -11.50
C GLN A 321 10.88 11.07 -10.63
N LEU A 322 10.69 11.14 -9.30
CA LEU A 322 11.80 11.25 -8.35
C LEU A 322 12.67 9.98 -8.34
N GLU A 323 12.04 8.79 -8.41
CA GLU A 323 12.75 7.51 -8.51
C GLU A 323 13.58 7.41 -9.80
N VAL A 324 13.03 7.83 -10.94
CA VAL A 324 13.79 7.93 -12.21
C VAL A 324 15.01 8.80 -12.04
N LEU A 325 14.86 10.01 -11.47
CA LEU A 325 15.97 10.94 -11.28
C LEU A 325 17.04 10.38 -10.34
N LEU A 326 16.64 9.73 -9.25
CA LEU A 326 17.57 9.08 -8.33
C LEU A 326 18.38 7.98 -9.01
N LEU A 327 17.72 7.10 -9.74
CA LEU A 327 18.39 6.00 -10.46
C LEU A 327 19.29 6.52 -11.60
N GLN A 328 18.89 7.60 -12.29
CA GLN A 328 19.76 8.27 -13.27
C GLN A 328 21.01 8.88 -12.62
N CYS A 329 20.85 9.45 -11.42
CA CYS A 329 21.96 9.99 -10.64
C CYS A 329 22.93 8.87 -10.21
N GLN A 330 22.41 7.75 -9.72
CA GLN A 330 23.22 6.57 -9.36
C GLN A 330 23.94 5.99 -10.58
N LEU A 331 23.25 5.85 -11.71
CA LEU A 331 23.84 5.36 -12.95
C LEU A 331 24.99 6.27 -13.41
N ALA A 332 24.79 7.59 -13.42
CA ALA A 332 25.82 8.56 -13.80
C ALA A 332 27.04 8.47 -12.89
N PHE A 333 26.85 8.33 -11.57
CA PHE A 333 27.92 8.15 -10.61
C PHE A 333 28.73 6.87 -10.89
N HIS A 334 28.06 5.73 -11.09
CA HIS A 334 28.73 4.46 -11.34
C HIS A 334 29.40 4.36 -12.72
N GLU A 335 29.04 5.23 -13.66
CA GLU A 335 29.72 5.39 -14.96
C GLU A 335 30.88 6.40 -14.92
N GLY A 336 31.17 6.99 -13.74
CA GLY A 336 32.22 8.00 -13.58
C GLY A 336 31.84 9.39 -14.10
N ARG A 337 30.60 9.63 -14.47
CA ARG A 337 30.07 10.92 -14.93
C ARG A 337 29.64 11.78 -13.72
N PHE A 338 30.63 12.16 -12.91
CA PHE A 338 30.40 12.80 -11.61
C PHE A 338 29.72 14.16 -11.70
N ASP A 339 29.98 14.94 -12.75
CA ASP A 339 29.33 16.24 -12.96
C ASP A 339 27.85 16.07 -13.30
N ASP A 340 27.50 15.09 -14.12
CA ASP A 340 26.10 14.74 -14.43
C ASP A 340 25.39 14.26 -13.16
N ALA A 341 26.03 13.39 -12.37
CA ALA A 341 25.49 12.90 -11.11
C ALA A 341 25.19 14.06 -10.14
N ARG A 342 26.10 15.03 -10.04
CA ARG A 342 25.90 16.22 -9.21
C ARG A 342 24.72 17.05 -9.69
N ALA A 343 24.65 17.35 -10.99
CA ALA A 343 23.55 18.12 -11.57
C ALA A 343 22.18 17.43 -11.35
N LEU A 344 22.11 16.10 -11.45
CA LEU A 344 20.90 15.33 -11.19
C LEU A 344 20.54 15.35 -9.68
N SER A 345 21.52 15.26 -8.78
CA SER A 345 21.31 15.37 -7.32
C SER A 345 20.78 16.75 -6.93
N ASP A 346 21.29 17.83 -7.56
CA ASP A 346 20.83 19.21 -7.32
C ASP A 346 19.38 19.39 -7.77
N ARG A 347 18.97 18.77 -8.88
CA ARG A 347 17.57 18.75 -9.34
C ARG A 347 16.63 18.05 -8.38
N LEU A 348 17.10 17.04 -7.65
CA LEU A 348 16.30 16.36 -6.59
C LEU A 348 16.08 17.27 -5.38
N GLY A 349 16.93 18.28 -5.16
CA GLY A 349 16.88 19.15 -3.97
C GLY A 349 17.29 18.42 -2.69
N GLU A 350 17.39 19.12 -1.58
CA GLU A 350 17.91 18.55 -0.32
C GLU A 350 17.01 17.45 0.25
N ARG A 351 15.70 17.68 0.26
CA ARG A 351 14.68 16.75 0.76
C ARG A 351 13.48 16.74 -0.17
N PRO A 352 13.45 15.87 -1.19
CA PRO A 352 12.36 15.82 -2.14
C PRO A 352 11.05 15.44 -1.42
N GLU A 353 10.03 16.30 -1.54
CA GLU A 353 8.70 16.01 -1.01
C GLU A 353 8.11 14.80 -1.75
N GLY A 354 7.52 13.87 -1.00
CA GLY A 354 6.90 12.66 -1.56
C GLY A 354 7.87 11.52 -1.85
N MET A 355 9.19 11.68 -1.66
CA MET A 355 10.16 10.59 -1.79
C MET A 355 10.04 9.62 -0.60
N GLY A 356 10.00 8.31 -0.90
CA GLY A 356 9.95 7.26 0.13
C GLY A 356 11.21 7.24 1.00
N ARG A 357 11.08 6.74 2.25
CA ARG A 357 12.20 6.69 3.22
C ARG A 357 13.43 5.98 2.66
N ARG A 358 13.24 4.87 1.96
CA ARG A 358 14.32 4.10 1.33
C ARG A 358 15.09 4.92 0.32
N ASP A 359 14.39 5.63 -0.56
CA ASP A 359 15.01 6.43 -1.62
C ASP A 359 15.70 7.67 -1.05
N GLN A 360 15.16 8.25 0.03
CA GLN A 360 15.83 9.33 0.77
C GLN A 360 17.19 8.87 1.32
N VAL A 361 17.24 7.69 1.92
CA VAL A 361 18.49 7.11 2.44
C VAL A 361 19.46 6.78 1.30
N ALA A 362 18.97 6.22 0.19
CA ALA A 362 19.78 5.93 -0.99
C ALA A 362 20.38 7.22 -1.60
N LEU A 363 19.60 8.31 -1.64
CA LEU A 363 20.07 9.63 -2.08
C LEU A 363 21.15 10.20 -1.11
N GLU A 364 20.95 10.03 0.19
CA GLU A 364 21.93 10.48 1.19
C GLU A 364 23.24 9.69 1.08
N ILE A 365 23.18 8.37 0.91
CA ILE A 365 24.36 7.53 0.64
C ILE A 365 25.08 8.03 -0.62
N LEU A 366 24.37 8.22 -1.71
CA LEU A 366 24.94 8.66 -2.98
C LEU A 366 25.62 10.04 -2.88
N ARG A 367 25.03 10.99 -2.16
CA ARG A 367 25.63 12.30 -1.91
C ARG A 367 26.93 12.21 -1.13
N ASN A 368 26.96 11.37 -0.12
CA ASN A 368 28.21 11.13 0.64
C ASN A 368 29.27 10.43 -0.22
N GLN A 369 28.90 9.51 -1.11
CA GLN A 369 29.82 8.92 -2.09
C GLN A 369 30.41 9.99 -3.00
N MET A 370 29.60 10.89 -3.54
CA MET A 370 30.07 11.99 -4.39
C MET A 370 31.00 12.95 -3.61
N ALA A 371 30.70 13.26 -2.35
CA ALA A 371 31.53 14.10 -1.49
C ALA A 371 32.91 13.45 -1.22
N ILE A 372 32.94 12.13 -0.94
CA ILE A 372 34.20 11.39 -0.77
C ILE A 372 35.06 11.46 -2.03
N VAL A 373 34.47 11.23 -3.18
CA VAL A 373 35.19 11.29 -4.48
C VAL A 373 35.66 12.70 -4.80
N ALA A 374 34.92 13.74 -4.41
CA ALA A 374 35.29 15.15 -4.55
C ALA A 374 36.36 15.62 -3.56
N GLY A 375 36.70 14.83 -2.54
CA GLY A 375 37.75 15.12 -1.57
C GLY A 375 37.26 15.50 -0.16
N ASP A 376 35.98 15.70 0.06
CA ASP A 376 35.39 15.94 1.41
C ASP A 376 35.15 14.61 2.13
N ARG A 377 36.24 13.99 2.58
CA ARG A 377 36.20 12.60 3.06
C ARG A 377 35.70 12.47 4.49
N ALA A 378 36.14 13.34 5.40
CA ALA A 378 35.92 13.10 6.85
C ALA A 378 34.44 13.23 7.24
N ALA A 379 33.77 14.28 6.79
CA ALA A 379 32.36 14.52 7.08
C ALA A 379 31.47 13.46 6.44
N ALA A 380 31.71 13.14 5.16
CA ALA A 380 30.94 12.17 4.41
C ALA A 380 31.12 10.74 4.94
N GLN A 381 32.34 10.33 5.31
CA GLN A 381 32.61 9.05 5.96
C GLN A 381 31.80 8.93 7.27
N GLY A 382 31.90 9.92 8.15
CA GLY A 382 31.15 9.91 9.41
C GLY A 382 29.63 9.87 9.21
N ALA A 383 29.10 10.51 8.14
CA ALA A 383 27.69 10.44 7.79
C ALA A 383 27.29 9.02 7.35
N MET A 384 28.08 8.36 6.50
CA MET A 384 27.80 6.99 6.05
C MET A 384 27.89 5.96 7.19
N GLU A 385 28.84 6.13 8.10
CA GLU A 385 28.96 5.29 9.30
C GLU A 385 27.72 5.43 10.20
N ARG A 386 27.17 6.64 10.36
CA ARG A 386 25.92 6.86 11.08
C ARG A 386 24.74 6.19 10.41
N ILE A 387 24.58 6.36 9.09
CA ILE A 387 23.52 5.69 8.32
C ILE A 387 23.57 4.18 8.53
N ALA A 388 24.74 3.57 8.40
CA ALA A 388 24.92 2.14 8.57
C ALA A 388 24.58 1.68 10.00
N LYS A 389 24.97 2.45 11.03
CA LYS A 389 24.67 2.15 12.41
C LYS A 389 23.20 2.26 12.74
N GLU A 390 22.55 3.36 12.34
CA GLU A 390 21.10 3.58 12.52
C GLU A 390 20.28 2.50 11.82
N ALA A 391 20.65 2.14 10.58
CA ALA A 391 20.00 1.07 9.83
C ALA A 391 20.13 -0.28 10.55
N ARG A 392 21.28 -0.59 11.10
CA ARG A 392 21.50 -1.81 11.88
C ARG A 392 20.67 -1.83 13.16
N GLU A 393 20.60 -0.72 13.88
CA GLU A 393 19.83 -0.58 15.12
C GLU A 393 18.33 -0.72 14.87
N SER A 394 17.84 -0.26 13.72
CA SER A 394 16.45 -0.44 13.29
C SER A 394 16.14 -1.80 12.63
N GLY A 395 17.14 -2.70 12.56
CA GLY A 395 16.99 -4.03 11.96
C GLY A 395 17.00 -4.05 10.43
N ASN A 396 17.28 -2.92 9.76
CA ASN A 396 17.42 -2.86 8.32
C ASN A 396 18.84 -3.24 7.88
N VAL A 397 19.08 -4.54 7.80
CA VAL A 397 20.40 -5.10 7.48
C VAL A 397 20.81 -4.77 6.03
N GLU A 398 19.84 -4.68 5.12
CA GLU A 398 20.10 -4.32 3.71
C GLU A 398 20.74 -2.93 3.59
N VAL A 399 20.12 -1.91 4.17
CA VAL A 399 20.63 -0.53 4.12
C VAL A 399 21.98 -0.41 4.84
N ALA A 400 22.16 -1.10 5.97
CA ALA A 400 23.44 -1.11 6.65
C ALA A 400 24.56 -1.68 5.78
N ALA A 401 24.31 -2.81 5.10
CA ALA A 401 25.28 -3.42 4.18
C ALA A 401 25.55 -2.53 2.95
N GLU A 402 24.54 -1.89 2.41
CA GLU A 402 24.67 -0.96 1.28
C GLU A 402 25.53 0.25 1.65
N ALA A 403 25.30 0.87 2.80
CA ALA A 403 26.07 2.02 3.27
C ALA A 403 27.56 1.66 3.46
N TRP A 404 27.86 0.51 4.08
CA TRP A 404 29.25 0.05 4.24
C TRP A 404 29.93 -0.26 2.91
N ARG A 405 29.23 -0.94 2.00
CA ARG A 405 29.75 -1.23 0.66
C ARG A 405 30.02 0.06 -0.11
N ALA A 406 29.07 0.99 -0.13
CA ALA A 406 29.19 2.27 -0.81
C ALA A 406 30.35 3.10 -0.26
N LEU A 407 30.58 3.09 1.06
CA LEU A 407 31.73 3.73 1.70
C LEU A 407 33.06 3.13 1.22
N ALA A 408 33.17 1.79 1.26
CA ALA A 408 34.38 1.10 0.85
C ALA A 408 34.72 1.36 -0.63
N GLU A 409 33.72 1.31 -1.50
CA GLU A 409 33.89 1.59 -2.94
C GLU A 409 34.32 3.04 -3.20
N SER A 410 33.71 4.01 -2.51
CA SER A 410 34.06 5.43 -2.69
C SER A 410 35.47 5.74 -2.20
N LEU A 411 35.91 5.13 -1.11
CA LEU A 411 37.27 5.26 -0.63
C LEU A 411 38.28 4.61 -1.59
N ALA A 412 37.94 3.48 -2.20
CA ALA A 412 38.80 2.84 -3.20
C ALA A 412 38.96 3.74 -4.44
N VAL A 413 37.88 4.31 -4.95
CA VAL A 413 37.89 5.27 -6.09
C VAL A 413 38.71 6.49 -5.73
N ALA A 414 38.51 7.10 -4.55
CA ALA A 414 39.23 8.30 -4.11
C ALA A 414 40.72 8.06 -3.86
N ASN A 415 41.17 6.82 -3.63
CA ASN A 415 42.54 6.42 -3.47
C ASN A 415 43.19 5.93 -4.78
N GLY A 416 42.49 6.02 -5.92
CA GLY A 416 43.00 5.60 -7.22
C GLY A 416 43.10 4.08 -7.42
N VAL A 417 42.49 3.32 -6.53
CA VAL A 417 42.40 1.86 -6.66
C VAL A 417 41.28 1.54 -7.63
N THR A 418 41.56 1.49 -8.92
CA THR A 418 40.60 0.97 -9.92
C THR A 418 40.51 -0.54 -9.78
N ARG A 419 39.30 -1.06 -9.55
CA ARG A 419 39.05 -2.50 -9.72
C ARG A 419 39.23 -2.83 -11.22
N GLY A 420 40.25 -3.66 -11.51
CA GLY A 420 40.46 -4.25 -12.84
C GLY A 420 39.35 -5.23 -13.21
#